data_ada378734b96924ebc973bc60eb4c26b
#
_entry.id   ada378734b96924ebc973bc60eb4c26b
#
_cell.length_a   1.000
_cell.length_b   1.000
_cell.length_c   1.000
_cell.angle_alpha   90.00
_cell.angle_beta   90.00
_cell.angle_gamma   90.00
#
_symmetry.space_group_name_H-M   'P 1'
#
loop_
_entity.id
_entity.type
_entity.pdbx_description
1 polymer ?
#
loop_
_entity_poly.entity_id
_entity_poly.type
_entity_poly.pdbx_seq_one_letter_code
_entity_poly.pdbx_strand_id
1 'polypeptide(L)'
;MRTTKSFTISAERIGATGSMPSVLQIDHRCHTDLRRILLAPHPEEGCALLLGQRTNSGCLRVTTTWPCCNVWGRGASGQRPVHGRCRRFLVDPREQLAAQRWARNRHQHCLGVAHSHPASEPVPSPHDRQWGEAESVMLILSASLGLRAWWLHGDRSVDEIPIQLWDTHNDA
;
A
#
# COMPACT_ATOMS: atom_id res chain seq x y z
N MET A 1 8.59 -3.34 -32.90
CA MET A 1 7.62 -3.03 -31.85
C MET A 1 7.44 -4.24 -30.95
N ARG A 2 8.08 -4.26 -29.78
CA ARG A 2 7.88 -5.32 -28.80
C ARG A 2 6.93 -4.77 -27.73
N THR A 3 5.73 -5.30 -27.72
CA THR A 3 4.68 -5.00 -26.74
C THR A 3 5.15 -5.54 -25.37
N THR A 4 5.46 -4.65 -24.48
CA THR A 4 5.69 -4.98 -23.06
C THR A 4 4.37 -5.47 -22.47
N LYS A 5 4.21 -6.78 -22.33
CA LYS A 5 3.10 -7.36 -21.58
C LYS A 5 3.25 -6.94 -20.13
N SER A 6 2.37 -6.05 -19.71
CA SER A 6 2.12 -5.78 -18.28
C SER A 6 1.71 -7.09 -17.63
N PHE A 7 2.53 -7.60 -16.72
CA PHE A 7 2.14 -8.72 -15.86
C PHE A 7 1.26 -8.16 -14.74
N THR A 8 0.00 -7.97 -15.07
CA THR A 8 -1.03 -7.84 -14.04
C THR A 8 -1.31 -9.24 -13.53
N ILE A 9 -0.68 -9.62 -12.43
CA ILE A 9 -1.11 -10.81 -11.68
C ILE A 9 -2.46 -10.43 -11.10
N SER A 10 -3.53 -10.99 -11.68
CA SER A 10 -4.87 -10.87 -11.12
C SER A 10 -4.82 -11.23 -9.63
N ALA A 11 -4.94 -10.21 -8.77
CA ALA A 11 -5.28 -10.45 -7.38
C ALA A 11 -6.60 -11.22 -7.39
N GLU A 12 -6.59 -12.44 -6.84
CA GLU A 12 -7.85 -13.07 -6.46
C GLU A 12 -8.60 -12.04 -5.62
N ARG A 13 -9.75 -11.62 -6.13
CA ARG A 13 -10.55 -10.51 -5.61
C ARG A 13 -10.69 -10.67 -4.11
N ILE A 14 -10.31 -9.64 -3.37
CA ILE A 14 -10.66 -9.45 -1.98
C ILE A 14 -12.13 -9.83 -1.85
N GLY A 15 -12.43 -10.87 -1.07
CA GLY A 15 -13.76 -11.46 -0.99
C GLY A 15 -14.84 -10.40 -0.76
N ALA A 16 -15.86 -10.45 -1.60
CA ALA A 16 -17.09 -9.68 -1.59
C ALA A 16 -16.96 -8.15 -1.78
N THR A 17 -17.36 -7.71 -2.97
CA THR A 17 -17.78 -6.35 -3.37
C THR A 17 -16.83 -5.22 -3.00
N GLY A 18 -16.13 -4.71 -4.02
CA GLY A 18 -15.21 -3.57 -3.96
C GLY A 18 -15.84 -2.24 -3.56
N SER A 19 -16.56 -2.19 -2.45
CA SER A 19 -17.06 -0.94 -1.88
C SER A 19 -16.00 -0.29 -1.00
N MET A 20 -15.90 1.04 -1.10
CA MET A 20 -15.06 1.85 -0.24
C MET A 20 -15.36 1.53 1.24
N PRO A 21 -14.34 1.30 2.08
CA PRO A 21 -14.53 1.07 3.51
C PRO A 21 -14.91 2.38 4.21
N SER A 22 -15.67 2.27 5.30
CA SER A 22 -16.03 3.43 6.12
C SER A 22 -14.86 3.98 6.93
N VAL A 23 -13.90 3.11 7.30
CA VAL A 23 -12.72 3.46 8.09
C VAL A 23 -11.60 2.44 7.86
N LEU A 24 -10.35 2.90 7.94
CA LEU A 24 -9.16 2.06 8.01
C LEU A 24 -8.72 1.98 9.48
N GLN A 25 -8.89 0.81 10.09
CA GLN A 25 -8.39 0.52 11.42
C GLN A 25 -6.95 0.01 11.33
N ILE A 26 -6.04 0.60 12.10
CA ILE A 26 -4.63 0.20 12.12
C ILE A 26 -4.23 -0.11 13.56
N ASP A 27 -3.69 -1.31 13.79
CA ASP A 27 -3.10 -1.66 15.09
C ASP A 27 -1.98 -0.70 15.47
N HIS A 28 -1.87 -0.32 16.74
CA HIS A 28 -0.85 0.63 17.23
C HIS A 28 0.58 0.21 16.90
N ARG A 29 0.88 -1.09 16.95
CA ARG A 29 2.21 -1.61 16.56
C ARG A 29 2.43 -1.46 15.07
N CYS A 30 1.43 -1.82 14.27
CA CYS A 30 1.48 -1.64 12.81
C CYS A 30 1.67 -0.17 12.43
N HIS A 31 1.00 0.76 13.09
CA HIS A 31 1.19 2.18 12.87
C HIS A 31 2.63 2.65 13.17
N THR A 32 3.20 2.18 14.29
CA THR A 32 4.58 2.49 14.66
C THR A 32 5.58 1.91 13.67
N ASP A 33 5.38 0.65 13.27
CA ASP A 33 6.25 -0.03 12.32
C ASP A 33 6.17 0.59 10.91
N LEU A 34 4.97 0.98 10.46
CA LEU A 34 4.79 1.70 9.21
C LEU A 34 5.66 2.94 9.12
N ARG A 35 5.64 3.78 10.17
CA ARG A 35 6.48 4.99 10.19
C ARG A 35 7.96 4.66 10.05
N ARG A 36 8.44 3.65 10.76
CA ARG A 36 9.85 3.21 10.67
C ARG A 36 10.20 2.70 9.28
N ILE A 37 9.37 1.80 8.73
CA ILE A 37 9.58 1.19 7.41
C ILE A 37 9.59 2.27 6.32
N LEU A 38 8.61 3.16 6.33
CA LEU A 38 8.43 4.13 5.26
C LEU A 38 9.45 5.27 5.29
N LEU A 39 9.99 5.62 6.47
CA LEU A 39 11.00 6.66 6.60
C LEU A 39 12.44 6.15 6.51
N ALA A 40 12.68 4.86 6.71
CA ALA A 40 14.02 4.29 6.70
C ALA A 40 14.82 4.54 5.39
N PRO A 41 14.23 4.46 4.19
CA PRO A 41 14.98 4.67 2.94
C PRO A 41 15.12 6.13 2.53
N HIS A 42 14.68 7.09 3.37
CA HIS A 42 14.80 8.53 3.05
C HIS A 42 16.18 8.87 2.46
N PRO A 43 16.31 9.64 1.35
CA PRO A 43 15.27 10.41 0.65
C PRO A 43 14.49 9.62 -0.43
N GLU A 44 14.64 8.31 -0.52
CA GLU A 44 13.85 7.46 -1.41
C GLU A 44 12.46 7.19 -0.79
N GLU A 45 11.46 6.92 -1.62
CA GLU A 45 10.16 6.46 -1.14
C GLU A 45 10.27 5.06 -0.55
N GLY A 46 9.89 4.91 0.72
CA GLY A 46 9.71 3.60 1.34
C GLY A 46 8.37 3.02 0.94
N CYS A 47 8.26 1.68 0.95
CA CYS A 47 7.00 1.00 0.68
C CYS A 47 6.78 -0.24 1.55
N ALA A 48 5.51 -0.57 1.76
CA ALA A 48 5.08 -1.73 2.51
C ALA A 48 3.72 -2.21 1.99
N LEU A 49 3.39 -3.48 2.19
CA LEU A 49 2.04 -3.99 1.98
C LEU A 49 1.25 -4.00 3.30
N LEU A 50 -0.03 -3.69 3.20
CA LEU A 50 -0.98 -3.71 4.31
C LEU A 50 -1.73 -5.03 4.29
N LEU A 51 -1.56 -5.84 5.33
CA LEU A 51 -2.22 -7.13 5.44
C LEU A 51 -3.24 -7.11 6.58
N GLY A 52 -4.36 -7.78 6.38
CA GLY A 52 -5.44 -7.80 7.36
C GLY A 52 -6.74 -8.36 6.81
N GLN A 53 -7.85 -7.85 7.31
CA GLN A 53 -9.18 -8.36 6.99
C GLN A 53 -10.18 -7.22 6.78
N ARG A 54 -11.22 -7.51 6.00
CA ARG A 54 -12.44 -6.69 5.99
C ARG A 54 -13.38 -7.21 7.08
N THR A 55 -13.86 -6.32 7.91
CA THR A 55 -14.81 -6.66 8.97
C THR A 55 -16.25 -6.74 8.41
N ASN A 56 -17.14 -7.40 9.13
CA ASN A 56 -18.56 -7.46 8.78
C ASN A 56 -19.23 -6.07 8.78
N SER A 57 -18.69 -5.11 9.53
CA SER A 57 -19.14 -3.72 9.55
C SER A 57 -18.65 -2.88 8.36
N GLY A 58 -17.91 -3.48 7.41
CA GLY A 58 -17.39 -2.79 6.24
C GLY A 58 -16.08 -2.01 6.46
N CYS A 59 -15.48 -2.08 7.66
CA CYS A 59 -14.17 -1.51 7.93
C CYS A 59 -13.05 -2.40 7.37
N LEU A 60 -11.91 -1.81 7.07
CA LEU A 60 -10.68 -2.55 6.84
C LEU A 60 -9.80 -2.48 8.09
N ARG A 61 -9.32 -3.64 8.55
CA ARG A 61 -8.47 -3.77 9.74
C ARG A 61 -7.10 -4.28 9.36
N VAL A 62 -6.09 -3.41 9.47
CA VAL A 62 -4.67 -3.74 9.25
C VAL A 62 -4.11 -4.34 10.53
N THR A 63 -3.62 -5.56 10.45
CA THR A 63 -3.01 -6.30 11.56
C THR A 63 -1.55 -6.63 11.34
N THR A 64 -1.05 -6.44 10.12
CA THR A 64 0.34 -6.70 9.76
C THR A 64 0.79 -5.73 8.68
N THR A 65 1.98 -5.18 8.86
CA THR A 65 2.70 -4.41 7.85
C THR A 65 3.84 -5.25 7.31
N TRP A 66 3.87 -5.45 6.00
CA TRP A 66 4.91 -6.22 5.34
C TRP A 66 5.90 -5.28 4.66
N PRO A 67 7.14 -5.15 5.18
CA PRO A 67 8.14 -4.27 4.59
C PRO A 67 8.48 -4.72 3.16
N CYS A 68 8.65 -3.78 2.26
CA CYS A 68 9.03 -4.07 0.88
C CYS A 68 10.20 -3.20 0.43
N CYS A 69 11.05 -3.77 -0.42
CA CYS A 69 12.07 -2.98 -1.12
C CYS A 69 11.43 -2.17 -2.25
N ASN A 70 11.83 -0.90 -2.37
CA ASN A 70 11.53 -0.11 -3.54
C ASN A 70 12.48 -0.52 -4.69
N VAL A 71 11.96 -1.28 -5.65
CA VAL A 71 12.74 -1.75 -6.82
C VAL A 71 12.57 -0.88 -8.05
N TRP A 72 11.99 0.32 -7.92
CA TRP A 72 11.87 1.25 -9.04
C TRP A 72 13.22 1.50 -9.72
N GLY A 73 13.24 1.37 -11.05
CA GLY A 73 14.45 1.59 -11.84
C GLY A 73 15.53 0.53 -11.74
N ARG A 74 15.29 -0.61 -11.09
CA ARG A 74 16.18 -1.78 -11.09
C ARG A 74 15.98 -2.68 -12.32
N GLY A 75 15.74 -2.09 -13.50
CA GLY A 75 15.60 -2.85 -14.74
C GLY A 75 16.95 -3.20 -15.37
N ALA A 76 16.99 -4.28 -16.18
CA ALA A 76 18.17 -4.80 -16.86
C ALA A 76 18.75 -3.85 -17.95
N SER A 77 18.09 -2.73 -18.25
CA SER A 77 18.43 -1.85 -19.37
C SER A 77 19.44 -0.74 -19.09
N GLY A 78 19.90 -0.60 -17.84
CA GLY A 78 20.88 0.45 -17.47
C GLY A 78 20.38 1.90 -17.61
N GLN A 79 19.18 2.11 -18.13
CA GLN A 79 18.57 3.42 -18.22
C GLN A 79 18.08 3.86 -16.83
N ARG A 80 18.61 4.99 -16.35
CA ARG A 80 18.09 5.62 -15.14
C ARG A 80 16.67 6.14 -15.43
N PRO A 81 15.68 5.81 -14.61
CA PRO A 81 14.32 6.31 -14.80
C PRO A 81 14.32 7.85 -14.74
N VAL A 82 13.45 8.48 -15.54
CA VAL A 82 13.29 9.95 -15.58
C VAL A 82 12.98 10.52 -14.20
N HIS A 83 12.32 9.74 -13.34
CA HIS A 83 12.12 10.05 -11.93
C HIS A 83 12.78 8.98 -11.08
N GLY A 84 13.67 9.41 -10.18
CA GLY A 84 14.33 8.53 -9.23
C GLY A 84 13.38 7.98 -8.17
N ARG A 85 13.88 7.08 -7.31
CA ARG A 85 13.12 6.48 -6.20
C ARG A 85 12.64 7.47 -5.14
N CYS A 86 13.10 8.72 -5.19
CA CYS A 86 12.58 9.80 -4.35
C CYS A 86 11.18 10.30 -4.74
N ARG A 87 10.64 9.86 -5.88
CA ARG A 87 9.31 10.25 -6.40
C ARG A 87 8.53 9.11 -7.00
N ARG A 88 9.02 7.89 -6.86
CA ARG A 88 8.41 6.69 -7.43
C ARG A 88 8.80 5.48 -6.60
N PHE A 89 7.85 4.58 -6.48
CA PHE A 89 8.13 3.26 -5.92
C PHE A 89 7.56 2.16 -6.80
N LEU A 90 8.12 1.00 -6.63
CA LEU A 90 7.63 -0.27 -7.16
C LEU A 90 7.93 -1.34 -6.12
N VAL A 91 6.90 -2.01 -5.65
CA VAL A 91 7.05 -3.17 -4.77
C VAL A 91 7.68 -4.32 -5.56
N ASP A 92 8.66 -5.01 -4.98
CA ASP A 92 9.21 -6.22 -5.60
C ASP A 92 8.10 -7.27 -5.76
N PRO A 93 7.82 -7.76 -6.98
CA PRO A 93 6.78 -8.78 -7.20
C PRO A 93 6.99 -10.07 -6.39
N ARG A 94 8.23 -10.40 -6.05
CA ARG A 94 8.57 -11.57 -5.22
C ARG A 94 8.11 -11.36 -3.78
N GLU A 95 8.34 -10.17 -3.22
CA GLU A 95 7.88 -9.80 -1.89
C GLU A 95 6.35 -9.73 -1.84
N GLN A 96 5.72 -9.17 -2.87
CA GLN A 96 4.26 -9.15 -2.98
C GLN A 96 3.67 -10.57 -2.98
N LEU A 97 4.25 -11.49 -3.77
CA LEU A 97 3.80 -12.88 -3.80
C LEU A 97 4.00 -13.59 -2.45
N ALA A 98 5.14 -13.33 -1.79
CA ALA A 98 5.43 -13.90 -0.47
C ALA A 98 4.43 -13.39 0.59
N ALA A 99 4.16 -12.09 0.60
CA ALA A 99 3.19 -11.47 1.51
C ALA A 99 1.77 -12.03 1.31
N GLN A 100 1.33 -12.16 0.05
CA GLN A 100 0.02 -12.72 -0.28
C GLN A 100 -0.12 -14.19 0.17
N ARG A 101 0.92 -15.01 -0.03
CA ARG A 101 0.93 -16.41 0.45
C ARG A 101 0.88 -16.48 1.97
N TRP A 102 1.68 -15.64 2.63
CA TRP A 102 1.72 -15.57 4.08
C TRP A 102 0.36 -15.13 4.66
N ALA A 103 -0.28 -14.14 4.06
CA ALA A 103 -1.59 -13.64 4.46
C ALA A 103 -2.68 -14.73 4.32
N ARG A 104 -2.75 -15.42 3.18
CA ARG A 104 -3.72 -16.51 2.94
C ARG A 104 -3.62 -17.59 3.99
N ASN A 105 -2.42 -17.99 4.38
CA ASN A 105 -2.21 -19.01 5.41
C ASN A 105 -2.72 -18.59 6.80
N ARG A 106 -3.09 -17.32 6.96
CA ARG A 106 -3.60 -16.72 8.21
C ARG A 106 -5.00 -16.15 8.06
N HIS A 107 -5.70 -16.54 7.00
CA HIS A 107 -7.03 -16.00 6.67
C HIS A 107 -7.05 -14.47 6.58
N GLN A 108 -5.94 -13.89 6.12
CA GLN A 108 -5.80 -12.47 5.85
C GLN A 108 -5.67 -12.20 4.34
N HIS A 109 -5.83 -10.94 3.96
CA HIS A 109 -5.71 -10.46 2.59
C HIS A 109 -4.72 -9.31 2.51
N CYS A 110 -4.17 -9.08 1.31
CA CYS A 110 -3.50 -7.82 1.02
C CYS A 110 -4.58 -6.76 0.79
N LEU A 111 -4.65 -5.77 1.68
CA LEU A 111 -5.66 -4.72 1.67
C LEU A 111 -5.24 -3.53 0.81
N GLY A 112 -3.94 -3.39 0.55
CA GLY A 112 -3.38 -2.30 -0.22
C GLY A 112 -1.90 -2.08 0.03
N VAL A 113 -1.42 -0.92 -0.37
CA VAL A 113 -0.01 -0.53 -0.28
C VAL A 113 0.16 0.74 0.56
N ALA A 114 1.24 0.79 1.32
CA ALA A 114 1.71 2.00 1.97
C ALA A 114 3.01 2.48 1.31
N HIS A 115 3.17 3.79 1.15
CA HIS A 115 4.43 4.38 0.70
C HIS A 115 4.66 5.77 1.33
N SER A 116 5.87 6.29 1.23
CA SER A 116 6.19 7.64 1.70
C SER A 116 6.33 8.63 0.56
N HIS A 117 5.98 9.87 0.87
CA HIS A 117 6.28 11.05 0.07
C HIS A 117 7.34 11.90 0.80
N PRO A 118 8.63 11.76 0.49
CA PRO A 118 9.69 12.43 1.23
C PRO A 118 9.63 13.98 1.19
N ALA A 119 9.12 14.54 0.09
CA ALA A 119 9.16 15.98 -0.18
C ALA A 119 7.81 16.57 -0.63
N SER A 120 6.70 15.81 -0.49
CA SER A 120 5.38 16.26 -0.92
C SER A 120 4.28 15.89 0.06
N GLU A 121 3.07 16.37 -0.20
CA GLU A 121 1.87 16.07 0.59
C GLU A 121 1.51 14.59 0.50
N PRO A 122 0.83 14.03 1.53
CA PRO A 122 0.38 12.64 1.55
C PRO A 122 -0.90 12.45 0.70
N VAL A 123 -0.84 12.87 -0.57
CA VAL A 123 -1.94 12.79 -1.54
C VAL A 123 -1.49 11.94 -2.73
N PRO A 124 -2.33 11.01 -3.23
CA PRO A 124 -1.98 10.17 -4.37
C PRO A 124 -1.62 10.98 -5.61
N SER A 125 -0.41 10.77 -6.11
CA SER A 125 0.04 11.37 -7.37
C SER A 125 -0.73 10.77 -8.57
N PRO A 126 -0.70 11.41 -9.75
CA PRO A 126 -1.25 10.80 -10.97
C PRO A 126 -0.66 9.42 -11.26
N HIS A 127 0.62 9.22 -10.94
CA HIS A 127 1.29 7.93 -11.11
C HIS A 127 0.75 6.87 -10.14
N ASP A 128 0.59 7.22 -8.86
CA ASP A 128 0.04 6.30 -7.85
C ASP A 128 -1.35 5.84 -8.23
N ARG A 129 -2.19 6.75 -8.73
CA ARG A 129 -3.53 6.43 -9.20
C ARG A 129 -3.52 5.55 -10.44
N GLN A 130 -2.61 5.81 -11.38
CA GLN A 130 -2.53 5.05 -12.64
C GLN A 130 -2.06 3.61 -12.42
N TRP A 131 -1.09 3.40 -11.52
CA TRP A 131 -0.40 2.12 -11.32
C TRP A 131 -0.80 1.40 -10.04
N GLY A 132 -1.52 2.05 -9.14
CA GLY A 132 -2.07 1.43 -7.95
C GLY A 132 -3.09 0.33 -8.27
N GLU A 133 -3.25 -0.61 -7.37
CA GLU A 133 -4.30 -1.63 -7.46
C GLU A 133 -5.67 -0.99 -7.24
N ALA A 134 -6.59 -1.19 -8.16
CA ALA A 134 -7.97 -0.70 -8.00
C ALA A 134 -8.69 -1.45 -6.87
N GLU A 135 -9.67 -0.80 -6.26
CA GLU A 135 -10.46 -1.35 -5.15
C GLU A 135 -9.56 -1.75 -3.95
N SER A 136 -8.56 -0.91 -3.67
CA SER A 136 -7.61 -1.12 -2.59
C SER A 136 -7.25 0.17 -1.85
N VAL A 137 -6.64 0.01 -0.67
CA VAL A 137 -6.14 1.13 0.13
C VAL A 137 -4.77 1.57 -0.36
N MET A 138 -4.62 2.88 -0.47
CA MET A 138 -3.33 3.54 -0.61
C MET A 138 -3.08 4.41 0.63
N LEU A 139 -2.05 4.06 1.41
CA LEU A 139 -1.70 4.78 2.62
C LEU A 139 -0.40 5.54 2.38
N ILE A 140 -0.41 6.85 2.58
CA ILE A 140 0.71 7.72 2.23
C ILE A 140 1.21 8.45 3.47
N LEU A 141 2.51 8.35 3.73
CA LEU A 141 3.19 9.05 4.80
C LEU A 141 4.01 10.21 4.25
N SER A 142 3.69 11.43 4.69
CA SER A 142 4.59 12.57 4.58
C SER A 142 5.29 12.81 5.92
N ALA A 143 6.60 13.08 5.90
CA ALA A 143 7.36 13.30 7.13
C ALA A 143 6.84 14.50 7.93
N SER A 144 6.37 15.55 7.25
CA SER A 144 5.90 16.81 7.84
C SER A 144 4.39 16.85 8.09
N LEU A 145 3.58 16.17 7.27
CA LEU A 145 2.12 16.30 7.26
C LEU A 145 1.40 15.04 7.76
N GLY A 146 2.15 14.01 8.17
CA GLY A 146 1.59 12.81 8.77
C GLY A 146 1.11 11.78 7.76
N LEU A 147 0.21 10.91 8.23
CA LEU A 147 -0.28 9.72 7.53
C LEU A 147 -1.72 9.95 7.07
N ARG A 148 -2.01 9.69 5.78
CA ARG A 148 -3.36 9.72 5.22
C ARG A 148 -3.65 8.45 4.44
N ALA A 149 -4.90 8.02 4.45
CA ALA A 149 -5.37 6.83 3.75
C ALA A 149 -6.36 7.22 2.65
N TRP A 150 -6.26 6.53 1.52
CA TRP A 150 -7.05 6.76 0.32
C TRP A 150 -7.60 5.44 -0.20
N TRP A 151 -8.83 5.46 -0.70
CA TRP A 151 -9.39 4.37 -1.47
C TRP A 151 -9.23 4.64 -2.96
N LEU A 152 -8.62 3.73 -3.69
CA LEU A 152 -8.49 3.86 -5.14
C LEU A 152 -9.62 3.09 -5.82
N HIS A 153 -10.50 3.83 -6.48
CA HIS A 153 -11.63 3.26 -7.22
C HIS A 153 -11.21 2.65 -8.57
N GLY A 154 -12.11 1.85 -9.16
CA GLY A 154 -11.89 1.23 -10.47
C GLY A 154 -11.70 2.23 -11.61
N ASP A 155 -12.31 3.40 -11.52
CA ASP A 155 -12.17 4.52 -12.47
C ASP A 155 -10.94 5.42 -12.19
N ARG A 156 -10.09 5.03 -11.23
CA ARG A 156 -8.89 5.76 -10.80
C ARG A 156 -9.16 7.06 -10.02
N SER A 157 -10.39 7.33 -9.65
CA SER A 157 -10.68 8.33 -8.64
C SER A 157 -10.23 7.85 -7.26
N VAL A 158 -10.04 8.79 -6.34
CA VAL A 158 -9.61 8.50 -4.97
C VAL A 158 -10.47 9.27 -3.98
N ASP A 159 -10.86 8.58 -2.91
CA ASP A 159 -11.52 9.19 -1.76
C ASP A 159 -10.68 8.96 -0.50
N GLU A 160 -10.61 9.96 0.37
CA GLU A 160 -9.92 9.83 1.64
C GLU A 160 -10.72 8.97 2.60
N ILE A 161 -10.00 8.07 3.31
CA ILE A 161 -10.58 7.18 4.32
C ILE A 161 -10.11 7.64 5.70
N PRO A 162 -11.01 7.80 6.69
CA PRO A 162 -10.60 8.04 8.07
C PRO A 162 -9.71 6.91 8.60
N ILE A 163 -8.64 7.27 9.33
CA ILE A 163 -7.78 6.31 10.02
C ILE A 163 -8.19 6.27 11.49
N GLN A 164 -8.37 5.07 12.03
CA GLN A 164 -8.61 4.80 13.44
C GLN A 164 -7.52 3.87 13.97
N LEU A 165 -6.83 4.30 15.02
CA LEU A 165 -5.93 3.41 15.75
C LEU A 165 -6.72 2.54 16.71
N TRP A 166 -6.34 1.27 16.83
CA TRP A 166 -6.97 0.32 17.73
C TRP A 166 -5.92 -0.57 18.41
N ASP A 167 -6.29 -1.16 19.53
CA ASP A 167 -5.46 -2.10 20.28
C ASP A 167 -6.01 -3.49 20.20
N THR A 168 -5.18 -4.45 19.79
CA THR A 168 -5.53 -5.89 19.77
C THR A 168 -5.80 -6.45 21.19
N HIS A 169 -5.42 -5.76 22.24
CA HIS A 169 -5.56 -6.24 23.61
C HIS A 169 -6.89 -5.87 24.31
N ASN A 170 -7.73 -5.03 23.69
CA ASN A 170 -8.99 -4.59 24.28
C ASN A 170 -10.25 -5.34 23.78
N ASP A 171 -10.09 -6.30 22.87
CA ASP A 171 -11.20 -7.07 22.31
C ASP A 171 -11.26 -8.53 22.87
N ALA A 172 -10.73 -8.78 24.08
CA ALA A 172 -10.79 -10.08 24.76
C ALA A 172 -11.81 -10.07 25.91
#